data_19df76e53b59275c8dafe91efa716029
#
_entry.id   19df76e53b59275c8dafe91efa716029
#
_cell.length_a   1.000
_cell.length_b   1.000
_cell.length_c   1.000
_cell.angle_alpha   90.00
_cell.angle_beta   90.00
_cell.angle_gamma   90.00
#
_symmetry.space_group_name_H-M   'P 1'
#
loop_
_entity.id
_entity.type
_entity.pdbx_description
1 polymer ?
#
loop_
_entity_poly.entity_id
_entity_poly.type
_entity_poly.pdbx_seq_one_letter_code
_entity_poly.pdbx_strand_id
1 'polypeptide(L)'
;MGGREWLSRALPFGAGLAAIYCLKRWASTATAEELRWLLVPTTALVEKLGAGHFVWVAGEGHLDAEARFQIVPACAGVNFMAAVLLTVAARLAATPVSFVGRCIASVAAAPVAWGMTIVVNALRIVLAMALHQHPWWSPAFLAEAEAHQLLGILVYAGALSLLHAAVRWRWELPTWTTLAVPLGCYGVITLGLPALNGALSRPDFGRHVALVAAGATAILAFGTAIRTLAPLTHRSRHGASTHPPGPFPTSQ
;
A
#
# COMPACT_ATOMS: atom_id res chain seq x y z
N MET A 1 26.97 -3.99 19.10
CA MET A 1 26.24 -5.11 18.43
C MET A 1 27.27 -6.15 17.99
N GLY A 2 27.18 -7.38 18.49
CA GLY A 2 28.10 -8.46 18.08
C GLY A 2 27.82 -8.90 16.64
N GLY A 3 28.88 -9.37 15.92
CA GLY A 3 28.76 -9.78 14.52
C GLY A 3 27.66 -10.84 14.25
N ARG A 4 27.38 -11.73 15.21
CA ARG A 4 26.28 -12.73 15.14
C ARG A 4 24.89 -12.09 15.11
N GLU A 5 24.69 -11.01 15.84
CA GLU A 5 23.40 -10.32 15.88
C GLU A 5 23.11 -9.58 14.56
N TRP A 6 24.13 -8.95 13.99
CA TRP A 6 24.04 -8.34 12.66
C TRP A 6 23.66 -9.36 11.58
N LEU A 7 24.38 -10.50 11.52
CA LEU A 7 24.08 -11.58 10.56
C LEU A 7 22.66 -12.12 10.71
N SER A 8 22.18 -12.30 11.94
CA SER A 8 20.83 -12.80 12.19
C SER A 8 19.72 -11.86 11.68
N ARG A 9 20.01 -10.58 11.48
CA ARG A 9 19.10 -9.60 10.89
C ARG A 9 19.29 -9.46 9.38
N ALA A 10 20.55 -9.43 8.94
CA ALA A 10 20.91 -9.18 7.54
C ALA A 10 20.52 -10.34 6.61
N LEU A 11 20.70 -11.60 7.04
CA LEU A 11 20.40 -12.76 6.20
C LEU A 11 18.91 -12.89 5.84
N PRO A 12 17.94 -12.88 6.77
CA PRO A 12 16.53 -12.95 6.41
C PRO A 12 16.07 -11.72 5.61
N PHE A 13 16.60 -10.53 5.92
CA PHE A 13 16.30 -9.32 5.17
C PHE A 13 16.82 -9.40 3.73
N GLY A 14 18.08 -9.82 3.54
CA GLY A 14 18.68 -9.99 2.21
C GLY A 14 17.97 -11.07 1.38
N ALA A 15 17.62 -12.20 2.00
CA ALA A 15 16.85 -13.25 1.35
C ALA A 15 15.44 -12.74 0.94
N GLY A 16 14.79 -11.96 1.80
CA GLY A 16 13.51 -11.30 1.49
C GLY A 16 13.62 -10.33 0.32
N LEU A 17 14.67 -9.49 0.29
CA LEU A 17 14.94 -8.59 -0.85
C LEU A 17 15.17 -9.35 -2.15
N ALA A 18 15.95 -10.42 -2.12
CA ALA A 18 16.20 -11.26 -3.29
C ALA A 18 14.89 -11.89 -3.81
N ALA A 19 14.06 -12.42 -2.91
CA ALA A 19 12.77 -13.00 -3.27
C ALA A 19 11.81 -11.95 -3.88
N ILE A 20 11.76 -10.75 -3.31
CA ILE A 20 10.96 -9.62 -3.83
C ILE A 20 11.48 -9.20 -5.22
N TYR A 21 12.80 -9.13 -5.40
CA TYR A 21 13.40 -8.81 -6.71
C TYR A 21 13.05 -9.88 -7.76
N CYS A 22 13.22 -11.16 -7.43
CA CYS A 22 12.85 -12.26 -8.31
C CYS A 22 11.36 -12.26 -8.67
N LEU A 23 10.48 -12.07 -7.69
CA LEU A 23 9.05 -11.95 -7.91
C LEU A 23 8.72 -10.81 -8.89
N LYS A 24 9.30 -9.63 -8.67
CA LYS A 24 9.06 -8.47 -9.52
C LYS A 24 9.63 -8.66 -10.91
N ARG A 25 10.81 -9.26 -11.03
CA ARG A 25 11.45 -9.57 -12.31
C ARG A 25 10.60 -10.54 -13.13
N TRP A 26 10.16 -11.62 -12.49
CA TRP A 26 9.25 -12.59 -13.11
C TRP A 26 7.93 -11.93 -13.53
N ALA A 27 7.27 -11.21 -12.63
CA ALA A 27 5.98 -10.59 -12.90
C ALA A 27 6.04 -9.51 -14.00
N SER A 28 7.22 -8.93 -14.28
CA SER A 28 7.38 -7.95 -15.36
C SER A 28 7.27 -8.54 -16.78
N THR A 29 7.38 -9.86 -16.91
CA THR A 29 7.28 -10.60 -18.17
C THR A 29 6.19 -11.66 -18.12
N ALA A 30 5.50 -11.81 -16.98
CA ALA A 30 4.47 -12.82 -16.78
C ALA A 30 3.22 -12.53 -17.61
N THR A 31 2.65 -13.58 -18.18
CA THR A 31 1.41 -13.58 -18.94
C THR A 31 0.17 -13.46 -18.02
N ALA A 32 -1.00 -13.26 -18.58
CA ALA A 32 -2.26 -13.26 -17.83
C ALA A 32 -2.51 -14.61 -17.15
N GLU A 33 -2.19 -15.71 -17.81
CA GLU A 33 -2.30 -17.08 -17.28
C GLU A 33 -1.41 -17.28 -16.06
N GLU A 34 -0.16 -16.83 -16.10
CA GLU A 34 0.78 -16.96 -14.99
C GLU A 34 0.38 -16.09 -13.79
N LEU A 35 -0.28 -14.95 -14.02
CA LEU A 35 -0.79 -14.06 -12.97
C LEU A 35 -2.25 -14.37 -12.56
N ARG A 36 -2.83 -15.44 -13.06
CA ARG A 36 -4.22 -15.84 -12.81
C ARG A 36 -4.54 -15.95 -11.32
N TRP A 37 -3.59 -16.38 -10.51
CA TRP A 37 -3.70 -16.49 -9.05
C TRP A 37 -3.91 -15.15 -8.31
N LEU A 38 -3.62 -14.02 -8.97
CA LEU A 38 -3.95 -12.67 -8.50
C LEU A 38 -5.14 -12.09 -9.25
N LEU A 39 -5.19 -12.25 -10.57
CA LEU A 39 -6.23 -11.64 -11.41
C LEU A 39 -7.61 -12.21 -11.10
N VAL A 40 -7.76 -13.53 -11.01
CA VAL A 40 -9.07 -14.16 -10.79
C VAL A 40 -9.69 -13.75 -9.46
N PRO A 41 -9.03 -13.88 -8.30
CA PRO A 41 -9.65 -13.50 -7.03
C PRO A 41 -9.88 -11.98 -6.93
N THR A 42 -9.03 -11.16 -7.56
CA THR A 42 -9.23 -9.71 -7.64
C THR A 42 -10.49 -9.38 -8.43
N THR A 43 -10.65 -9.96 -9.62
CA THR A 43 -11.84 -9.74 -10.47
C THR A 43 -13.11 -10.22 -9.80
N ALA A 44 -13.08 -11.42 -9.18
CA ALA A 44 -14.23 -11.93 -8.44
C ALA A 44 -14.65 -10.98 -7.28
N LEU A 45 -13.70 -10.30 -6.65
CA LEU A 45 -14.00 -9.31 -5.63
C LEU A 45 -14.57 -8.03 -6.24
N VAL A 46 -14.05 -7.57 -7.38
CA VAL A 46 -14.58 -6.42 -8.13
C VAL A 46 -16.04 -6.64 -8.52
N GLU A 47 -16.37 -7.82 -9.06
CA GLU A 47 -17.75 -8.20 -9.40
C GLU A 47 -18.67 -8.24 -8.18
N LYS A 48 -18.20 -8.81 -7.05
CA LYS A 48 -18.95 -8.82 -5.78
C LYS A 48 -19.23 -7.42 -5.22
N LEU A 49 -18.38 -6.45 -5.53
CA LEU A 49 -18.56 -5.05 -5.18
C LEU A 49 -19.50 -4.31 -6.15
N GLY A 50 -20.09 -5.02 -7.13
CA GLY A 50 -21.06 -4.49 -8.07
C GLY A 50 -20.45 -3.66 -9.22
N ALA A 51 -19.17 -3.81 -9.48
CA ALA A 51 -18.47 -3.03 -10.50
C ALA A 51 -18.34 -3.76 -11.86
N GLY A 52 -19.42 -4.39 -12.35
CA GLY A 52 -19.49 -5.00 -13.68
C GLY A 52 -19.41 -6.52 -13.66
N HIS A 53 -19.39 -7.11 -14.86
CA HIS A 53 -19.20 -8.54 -15.11
C HIS A 53 -18.06 -8.74 -16.08
N PHE A 54 -17.14 -9.64 -15.73
CA PHE A 54 -15.92 -9.84 -16.47
C PHE A 54 -15.83 -11.26 -17.01
N VAL A 55 -15.41 -11.40 -18.26
CA VAL A 55 -15.14 -12.67 -18.92
C VAL A 55 -13.63 -12.84 -19.10
N TRP A 56 -13.12 -14.03 -18.78
CA TRP A 56 -11.72 -14.36 -19.03
C TRP A 56 -11.44 -14.51 -20.53
N VAL A 57 -10.46 -13.77 -21.02
CA VAL A 57 -9.94 -13.87 -22.38
C VAL A 57 -8.50 -14.34 -22.33
N ALA A 58 -8.22 -15.49 -22.98
CA ALA A 58 -6.89 -16.09 -22.97
C ALA A 58 -5.85 -15.11 -23.55
N GLY A 59 -4.71 -14.97 -22.87
CA GLY A 59 -3.65 -14.04 -23.22
C GLY A 59 -3.86 -12.59 -22.79
N GLU A 60 -5.09 -12.16 -22.58
CA GLU A 60 -5.42 -10.75 -22.27
C GLU A 60 -5.75 -10.51 -20.79
N GLY A 61 -6.48 -11.45 -20.16
CA GLY A 61 -6.97 -11.31 -18.78
C GLY A 61 -8.49 -11.29 -18.70
N HIS A 62 -9.07 -10.38 -17.92
CA HIS A 62 -10.52 -10.25 -17.78
C HIS A 62 -11.02 -9.00 -18.53
N LEU A 63 -11.98 -9.19 -19.40
CA LEU A 63 -12.64 -8.14 -20.17
C LEU A 63 -14.06 -7.93 -19.63
N ASP A 64 -14.44 -6.68 -19.38
CA ASP A 64 -15.82 -6.33 -19.07
C ASP A 64 -16.73 -6.65 -20.27
N ALA A 65 -17.94 -7.19 -19.99
CA ALA A 65 -18.90 -7.59 -21.02
C ALA A 65 -19.30 -6.44 -21.96
N GLU A 66 -19.24 -5.19 -21.49
CA GLU A 66 -19.46 -3.99 -22.31
C GLU A 66 -18.18 -3.44 -22.95
N ALA A 67 -17.04 -4.17 -22.84
CA ALA A 67 -15.72 -3.85 -23.39
C ALA A 67 -15.16 -2.47 -23.00
N ARG A 68 -15.61 -1.90 -21.90
CA ARG A 68 -15.19 -0.57 -21.41
C ARG A 68 -13.99 -0.63 -20.50
N PHE A 69 -13.81 -1.77 -19.83
CA PHE A 69 -12.73 -1.98 -18.86
C PHE A 69 -12.06 -3.34 -19.06
N GLN A 70 -10.74 -3.35 -18.88
CA GLN A 70 -9.93 -4.56 -18.97
C GLN A 70 -9.02 -4.69 -17.76
N ILE A 71 -9.03 -5.87 -17.12
CA ILE A 71 -8.14 -6.20 -16.01
C ILE A 71 -7.02 -7.09 -16.56
N VAL A 72 -5.91 -6.45 -16.93
CA VAL A 72 -4.73 -7.04 -17.57
C VAL A 72 -3.63 -7.38 -16.56
N PRO A 73 -2.55 -8.08 -16.97
CA PRO A 73 -1.38 -8.36 -16.12
C PRO A 73 -0.84 -7.14 -15.35
N ALA A 74 -0.82 -5.97 -15.97
CA ALA A 74 -0.42 -4.72 -15.32
C ALA A 74 -1.32 -4.34 -14.12
N CYS A 75 -2.55 -4.87 -14.09
CA CYS A 75 -3.52 -4.65 -13.01
C CYS A 75 -3.40 -5.70 -11.88
N ALA A 76 -2.45 -6.65 -11.93
CA ALA A 76 -2.34 -7.71 -10.93
C ALA A 76 -1.93 -7.22 -9.51
N GLY A 77 -1.45 -5.99 -9.37
CA GLY A 77 -1.08 -5.42 -8.06
C GLY A 77 0.24 -5.93 -7.48
N VAL A 78 1.09 -6.60 -8.25
CA VAL A 78 2.37 -7.17 -7.79
C VAL A 78 3.28 -6.12 -7.15
N ASN A 79 3.26 -4.87 -7.62
CA ASN A 79 4.02 -3.79 -7.00
C ASN A 79 3.58 -3.53 -5.55
N PHE A 80 2.28 -3.59 -5.29
CA PHE A 80 1.74 -3.42 -3.94
C PHE A 80 2.13 -4.61 -3.05
N MET A 81 1.99 -5.84 -3.55
CA MET A 81 2.41 -7.05 -2.82
C MET A 81 3.89 -7.00 -2.45
N ALA A 82 4.76 -6.62 -3.40
CA ALA A 82 6.18 -6.45 -3.17
C ALA A 82 6.47 -5.36 -2.11
N ALA A 83 5.74 -4.24 -2.13
CA ALA A 83 5.88 -3.16 -1.15
C ALA A 83 5.42 -3.59 0.25
N VAL A 84 4.34 -4.38 0.37
CA VAL A 84 3.91 -4.99 1.65
C VAL A 84 5.00 -5.90 2.20
N LEU A 85 5.52 -6.83 1.38
CA LEU A 85 6.58 -7.75 1.78
C LEU A 85 7.85 -7.01 2.21
N LEU A 86 8.26 -5.97 1.47
CA LEU A 86 9.41 -5.15 1.81
C LEU A 86 9.20 -4.41 3.14
N THR A 87 8.00 -3.87 3.35
CA THR A 87 7.64 -3.18 4.60
C THR A 87 7.72 -4.14 5.80
N VAL A 88 7.20 -5.36 5.65
CA VAL A 88 7.31 -6.40 6.69
C VAL A 88 8.77 -6.78 6.93
N ALA A 89 9.55 -7.02 5.88
CA ALA A 89 10.97 -7.36 6.00
C ALA A 89 11.78 -6.27 6.72
N ALA A 90 11.56 -5.00 6.36
CA ALA A 90 12.20 -3.86 7.02
C ALA A 90 11.82 -3.77 8.51
N ARG A 91 10.57 -4.07 8.83
CA ARG A 91 10.08 -4.11 10.22
C ARG A 91 10.73 -5.23 11.02
N LEU A 92 10.78 -6.44 10.48
CA LEU A 92 11.40 -7.59 11.13
C LEU A 92 12.90 -7.40 11.35
N ALA A 93 13.59 -6.70 10.45
CA ALA A 93 14.99 -6.34 10.63
C ALA A 93 15.21 -5.36 11.79
N ALA A 94 14.25 -4.44 12.02
CA ALA A 94 14.33 -3.43 13.07
C ALA A 94 13.86 -3.92 14.46
N THR A 95 13.13 -5.06 14.53
CA THR A 95 12.59 -5.58 15.81
C THR A 95 13.51 -6.59 16.47
N PRO A 96 13.55 -6.66 17.84
CA PRO A 96 14.35 -7.63 18.59
C PRO A 96 13.67 -9.01 18.62
N VAL A 97 13.57 -9.66 17.45
CA VAL A 97 12.99 -11.01 17.29
C VAL A 97 14.10 -12.01 16.98
N SER A 98 13.97 -13.26 17.39
CA SER A 98 14.93 -14.32 17.09
C SER A 98 15.04 -14.59 15.57
N PHE A 99 16.15 -15.18 15.13
CA PHE A 99 16.34 -15.55 13.71
C PHE A 99 15.20 -16.43 13.20
N VAL A 100 14.85 -17.49 13.93
CA VAL A 100 13.75 -18.41 13.57
C VAL A 100 12.42 -17.65 13.50
N GLY A 101 12.15 -16.79 14.49
CA GLY A 101 10.94 -15.97 14.49
C GLY A 101 10.85 -15.04 13.28
N ARG A 102 11.98 -14.46 12.82
CA ARG A 102 12.02 -13.66 11.58
C ARG A 102 11.71 -14.50 10.34
N CYS A 103 12.30 -15.68 10.23
CA CYS A 103 12.02 -16.58 9.11
C CYS A 103 10.55 -16.98 9.06
N ILE A 104 9.97 -17.41 10.18
CA ILE A 104 8.54 -17.76 10.27
C ILE A 104 7.66 -16.57 9.91
N ALA A 105 7.92 -15.39 10.48
CA ALA A 105 7.15 -14.19 10.20
C ALA A 105 7.27 -13.74 8.73
N SER A 106 8.44 -13.90 8.10
CA SER A 106 8.64 -13.60 6.67
C SER A 106 7.81 -14.51 5.79
N VAL A 107 7.78 -15.82 6.10
CA VAL A 107 6.94 -16.79 5.35
C VAL A 107 5.45 -16.50 5.58
N ALA A 108 5.04 -16.24 6.83
CA ALA A 108 3.66 -15.91 7.16
C ALA A 108 3.19 -14.57 6.55
N ALA A 109 4.11 -13.67 6.20
CA ALA A 109 3.78 -12.43 5.52
C ALA A 109 3.29 -12.63 4.08
N ALA A 110 3.67 -13.73 3.41
CA ALA A 110 3.31 -13.96 2.01
C ALA A 110 1.79 -14.11 1.78
N PRO A 111 1.06 -14.98 2.50
CA PRO A 111 -0.39 -15.05 2.34
C PRO A 111 -1.11 -13.77 2.77
N VAL A 112 -0.60 -13.05 3.78
CA VAL A 112 -1.15 -11.76 4.19
C VAL A 112 -0.95 -10.72 3.08
N ALA A 113 0.24 -10.62 2.50
CA ALA A 113 0.52 -9.72 1.39
C ALA A 113 -0.34 -10.04 0.17
N TRP A 114 -0.54 -11.33 -0.14
CA TRP A 114 -1.43 -11.79 -1.20
C TRP A 114 -2.88 -11.35 -0.96
N GLY A 115 -3.46 -11.65 0.20
CA GLY A 115 -4.83 -11.25 0.53
C GLY A 115 -5.04 -9.75 0.53
N MET A 116 -4.09 -8.98 1.12
CA MET A 116 -4.09 -7.52 1.09
C MET A 116 -4.03 -6.98 -0.34
N THR A 117 -3.24 -7.62 -1.22
CA THR A 117 -3.15 -7.23 -2.62
C THR A 117 -4.47 -7.38 -3.34
N ILE A 118 -5.17 -8.49 -3.15
CA ILE A 118 -6.49 -8.71 -3.74
C ILE A 118 -7.47 -7.61 -3.30
N VAL A 119 -7.56 -7.36 -1.99
CA VAL A 119 -8.52 -6.39 -1.44
C VAL A 119 -8.21 -4.96 -1.91
N VAL A 120 -6.96 -4.52 -1.76
CA VAL A 120 -6.58 -3.14 -2.08
C VAL A 120 -6.60 -2.90 -3.60
N ASN A 121 -6.22 -3.91 -4.39
CA ASN A 121 -6.26 -3.80 -5.83
C ASN A 121 -7.70 -3.83 -6.38
N ALA A 122 -8.58 -4.64 -5.83
CA ALA A 122 -10.01 -4.61 -6.17
C ALA A 122 -10.60 -3.23 -5.85
N LEU A 123 -10.32 -2.67 -4.67
CA LEU A 123 -10.76 -1.30 -4.33
C LEU A 123 -10.23 -0.26 -5.33
N ARG A 124 -8.96 -0.34 -5.72
CA ARG A 124 -8.37 0.54 -6.73
C ARG A 124 -9.12 0.44 -8.07
N ILE A 125 -9.45 -0.77 -8.52
CA ILE A 125 -10.16 -1.01 -9.79
C ILE A 125 -11.58 -0.44 -9.70
N VAL A 126 -12.32 -0.74 -8.63
CA VAL A 126 -13.68 -0.21 -8.41
C VAL A 126 -13.68 1.32 -8.39
N LEU A 127 -12.73 1.95 -7.69
CA LEU A 127 -12.57 3.40 -7.68
C LEU A 127 -12.24 3.96 -9.06
N ALA A 128 -11.35 3.29 -9.83
CA ALA A 128 -11.01 3.70 -11.19
C ALA A 128 -12.24 3.65 -12.10
N MET A 129 -13.03 2.57 -12.04
CA MET A 129 -14.26 2.42 -12.82
C MET A 129 -15.30 3.48 -12.45
N ALA A 130 -15.51 3.72 -11.14
CA ALA A 130 -16.45 4.73 -10.66
C ALA A 130 -16.04 6.14 -11.09
N LEU A 131 -14.76 6.48 -10.98
CA LEU A 131 -14.25 7.80 -11.34
C LEU A 131 -14.24 8.04 -12.84
N HIS A 132 -13.96 7.01 -13.65
CA HIS A 132 -13.96 7.11 -15.11
C HIS A 132 -15.31 7.56 -15.70
N GLN A 133 -16.39 7.29 -15.01
CA GLN A 133 -17.75 7.72 -15.40
C GLN A 133 -18.02 9.21 -15.12
N HIS A 134 -17.13 9.90 -14.38
CA HIS A 134 -17.32 11.30 -14.01
C HIS A 134 -16.62 12.27 -14.98
N PRO A 135 -17.25 13.40 -15.36
CA PRO A 135 -16.69 14.38 -16.29
C PRO A 135 -15.36 15.01 -15.83
N TRP A 136 -15.11 15.04 -14.52
CA TRP A 136 -13.89 15.63 -13.94
C TRP A 136 -12.77 14.61 -13.71
N TRP A 137 -12.95 13.36 -14.18
CA TRP A 137 -11.92 12.32 -14.07
C TRP A 137 -10.62 12.66 -14.83
N SER A 138 -10.74 13.35 -15.97
CA SER A 138 -9.59 13.80 -16.76
C SER A 138 -9.50 15.32 -16.73
N PRO A 139 -8.94 15.92 -15.65
CA PRO A 139 -8.73 17.36 -15.61
C PRO A 139 -7.75 17.77 -16.73
N ALA A 140 -7.92 18.98 -17.27
CA ALA A 140 -7.19 19.48 -18.44
C ALA A 140 -5.65 19.44 -18.33
N PHE A 141 -5.12 19.26 -17.11
CA PHE A 141 -3.67 19.19 -16.82
C PHE A 141 -3.11 17.77 -16.66
N LEU A 142 -3.96 16.73 -16.65
CA LEU A 142 -3.55 15.33 -16.53
C LEU A 142 -4.12 14.50 -17.67
N ALA A 143 -3.27 13.70 -18.32
CA ALA A 143 -3.75 12.67 -19.23
C ALA A 143 -4.52 11.58 -18.45
N GLU A 144 -5.50 10.94 -19.07
CA GLU A 144 -6.31 9.88 -18.44
C GLU A 144 -5.45 8.75 -17.83
N ALA A 145 -4.41 8.32 -18.55
CA ALA A 145 -3.46 7.33 -18.07
C ALA A 145 -2.73 7.77 -16.80
N GLU A 146 -2.46 9.06 -16.64
CA GLU A 146 -1.81 9.63 -15.46
C GLU A 146 -2.75 9.75 -14.28
N ALA A 147 -4.02 10.13 -14.52
CA ALA A 147 -5.04 10.13 -13.49
C ALA A 147 -5.23 8.71 -12.91
N HIS A 148 -5.28 7.69 -13.79
CA HIS A 148 -5.33 6.29 -13.39
C HIS A 148 -4.09 5.85 -12.59
N GLN A 149 -2.90 6.29 -13.02
CA GLN A 149 -1.64 6.00 -12.34
C GLN A 149 -1.58 6.68 -10.97
N LEU A 150 -1.96 7.95 -10.87
CA LEU A 150 -1.99 8.70 -9.62
C LEU A 150 -2.98 8.09 -8.62
N LEU A 151 -4.16 7.68 -9.07
CA LEU A 151 -5.11 6.93 -8.23
C LEU A 151 -4.47 5.67 -7.66
N GLY A 152 -3.78 4.90 -8.50
CA GLY A 152 -3.05 3.70 -8.06
C GLY A 152 -2.01 4.00 -6.99
N ILE A 153 -1.25 5.08 -7.14
CA ILE A 153 -0.25 5.53 -6.17
C ILE A 153 -0.93 5.89 -4.83
N LEU A 154 -1.99 6.70 -4.87
CA LEU A 154 -2.71 7.13 -3.67
C LEU A 154 -3.33 5.95 -2.91
N VAL A 155 -3.99 5.05 -3.62
CA VAL A 155 -4.63 3.86 -3.00
C VAL A 155 -3.57 2.94 -2.40
N TYR A 156 -2.51 2.62 -3.13
CA TYR A 156 -1.49 1.66 -2.66
C TYR A 156 -0.64 2.24 -1.53
N ALA A 157 -0.12 3.45 -1.69
CA ALA A 157 0.71 4.08 -0.67
C ALA A 157 -0.13 4.45 0.57
N GLY A 158 -1.38 4.86 0.38
CA GLY A 158 -2.34 5.09 1.47
C GLY A 158 -2.66 3.82 2.24
N ALA A 159 -3.02 2.73 1.56
CA ALA A 159 -3.30 1.43 2.20
C ALA A 159 -2.07 0.88 2.95
N LEU A 160 -0.87 0.99 2.35
CA LEU A 160 0.38 0.57 2.98
C LEU A 160 0.69 1.39 4.24
N SER A 161 0.43 2.69 4.20
CA SER A 161 0.59 3.59 5.35
C SER A 161 -0.40 3.28 6.48
N LEU A 162 -1.66 2.99 6.13
CA LEU A 162 -2.68 2.56 7.10
C LEU A 162 -2.33 1.21 7.74
N LEU A 163 -1.90 0.23 6.94
CA LEU A 163 -1.44 -1.06 7.43
C LEU A 163 -0.28 -0.90 8.40
N HIS A 164 0.71 -0.09 8.02
CA HIS A 164 1.87 0.17 8.87
C HIS A 164 1.47 0.88 10.17
N ALA A 165 0.54 1.83 10.12
CA ALA A 165 0.01 2.51 11.30
C ALA A 165 -0.73 1.55 12.25
N ALA A 166 -1.56 0.63 11.71
CA ALA A 166 -2.28 -0.36 12.48
C ALA A 166 -1.33 -1.34 13.20
N VAL A 167 -0.27 -1.78 12.54
CA VAL A 167 0.75 -2.64 13.13
C VAL A 167 1.59 -1.87 14.16
N ARG A 168 1.86 -0.59 13.92
CA ARG A 168 2.62 0.27 14.82
C ARG A 168 1.97 0.40 16.21
N TRP A 169 0.66 0.49 16.29
CA TRP A 169 -0.07 0.65 17.55
C TRP A 169 0.29 -0.42 18.59
N ARG A 170 0.73 -1.58 18.13
CA ARG A 170 1.19 -2.66 19.02
C ARG A 170 2.68 -2.57 19.42
N TRP A 171 3.50 -1.70 18.79
CA TRP A 171 4.96 -1.77 18.87
C TRP A 171 5.65 -0.45 19.23
N GLU A 172 4.93 0.56 19.71
CA GLU A 172 5.43 1.86 20.23
C GLU A 172 6.55 2.53 19.38
N LEU A 173 6.42 2.54 18.08
CA LEU A 173 7.46 3.09 17.20
C LEU A 173 7.40 4.62 17.09
N PRO A 174 8.53 5.26 16.74
CA PRO A 174 8.55 6.68 16.46
C PRO A 174 7.52 7.09 15.42
N THR A 175 6.85 8.22 15.64
CA THR A 175 5.70 8.66 14.85
C THR A 175 6.02 8.92 13.38
N TRP A 176 7.24 9.39 13.06
CA TRP A 176 7.69 9.66 11.70
C TRP A 176 7.82 8.37 10.86
N THR A 177 8.14 7.22 11.48
CA THR A 177 8.25 5.94 10.78
C THR A 177 6.93 5.48 10.18
N THR A 178 5.81 5.99 10.68
CA THR A 178 4.46 5.59 10.23
C THR A 178 4.20 5.89 8.75
N LEU A 179 4.78 6.95 8.23
CA LEU A 179 4.65 7.34 6.82
C LEU A 179 5.96 7.12 6.05
N ALA A 180 7.12 7.44 6.65
CA ALA A 180 8.40 7.35 5.96
C ALA A 180 8.77 5.94 5.53
N VAL A 181 8.55 4.92 6.39
CA VAL A 181 8.88 3.53 6.06
C VAL A 181 8.01 3.00 4.90
N PRO A 182 6.67 3.04 4.98
CA PRO A 182 5.84 2.52 3.89
C PRO A 182 6.02 3.28 2.58
N LEU A 183 6.14 4.61 2.62
CA LEU A 183 6.39 5.41 1.41
C LEU A 183 7.77 5.15 0.82
N GLY A 184 8.80 4.99 1.66
CA GLY A 184 10.14 4.59 1.22
C GLY A 184 10.14 3.20 0.58
N CYS A 185 9.49 2.20 1.20
CA CYS A 185 9.35 0.87 0.63
C CYS A 185 8.60 0.89 -0.70
N TYR A 186 7.51 1.67 -0.78
CA TYR A 186 6.77 1.85 -2.03
C TYR A 186 7.64 2.49 -3.12
N GLY A 187 8.40 3.54 -2.78
CA GLY A 187 9.34 4.21 -3.70
C GLY A 187 10.45 3.26 -4.20
N VAL A 188 11.02 2.43 -3.32
CA VAL A 188 12.01 1.42 -3.73
C VAL A 188 11.43 0.45 -4.76
N ILE A 189 10.21 -0.03 -4.56
CA ILE A 189 9.57 -0.98 -5.49
C ILE A 189 9.17 -0.31 -6.81
N THR A 190 8.65 0.92 -6.77
CA THR A 190 8.07 1.56 -7.96
C THR A 190 9.06 2.42 -8.74
N LEU A 191 10.13 2.90 -8.10
CA LEU A 191 11.16 3.73 -8.72
C LEU A 191 12.53 3.06 -8.68
N GLY A 192 12.98 2.58 -7.52
CA GLY A 192 14.32 2.05 -7.32
C GLY A 192 14.58 0.80 -8.17
N LEU A 193 13.72 -0.22 -8.09
CA LEU A 193 13.91 -1.44 -8.88
C LEU A 193 13.79 -1.21 -10.39
N PRO A 194 12.81 -0.43 -10.93
CA PRO A 194 12.80 -0.06 -12.33
C PRO A 194 14.06 0.70 -12.77
N ALA A 195 14.54 1.65 -11.97
CA ALA A 195 15.77 2.38 -12.27
C ALA A 195 16.98 1.44 -12.41
N LEU A 196 17.15 0.48 -11.49
CA LEU A 196 18.18 -0.55 -11.56
C LEU A 196 18.05 -1.46 -12.79
N ASN A 197 16.83 -1.64 -13.30
CA ASN A 197 16.53 -2.43 -14.51
C ASN A 197 16.50 -1.57 -15.79
N GLY A 198 17.15 -0.40 -15.80
CA GLY A 198 17.33 0.43 -16.99
C GLY A 198 16.17 1.38 -17.31
N ALA A 199 15.20 1.57 -16.41
CA ALA A 199 14.10 2.51 -16.65
C ALA A 199 14.54 3.99 -16.73
N LEU A 200 15.74 4.32 -16.25
CA LEU A 200 16.30 5.69 -16.34
C LEU A 200 16.44 6.18 -17.79
N SER A 201 16.61 5.28 -18.76
CA SER A 201 16.70 5.61 -20.18
C SER A 201 15.35 5.78 -20.86
N ARG A 202 14.23 5.51 -20.20
CA ARG A 202 12.89 5.65 -20.76
C ARG A 202 12.40 7.10 -20.64
N PRO A 203 11.83 7.67 -21.72
CA PRO A 203 11.42 9.08 -21.72
C PRO A 203 10.28 9.38 -20.72
N ASP A 204 9.44 8.39 -20.40
CA ASP A 204 8.31 8.48 -19.50
C ASP A 204 8.69 8.31 -18.00
N PHE A 205 9.90 7.83 -17.70
CA PHE A 205 10.30 7.54 -16.33
C PHE A 205 10.33 8.79 -15.44
N GLY A 206 10.81 9.92 -15.95
CA GLY A 206 10.82 11.19 -15.20
C GLY A 206 9.41 11.63 -14.79
N ARG A 207 8.43 11.44 -15.67
CA ARG A 207 7.02 11.75 -15.39
C ARG A 207 6.44 10.79 -14.34
N HIS A 208 6.78 9.51 -14.42
CA HIS A 208 6.42 8.54 -13.39
C HIS A 208 7.00 8.90 -12.01
N VAL A 209 8.26 9.34 -11.94
CA VAL A 209 8.89 9.83 -10.70
C VAL A 209 8.11 11.01 -10.14
N ALA A 210 7.73 11.98 -10.97
CA ALA A 210 6.96 13.15 -10.56
C ALA A 210 5.59 12.77 -9.97
N LEU A 211 4.88 11.82 -10.59
CA LEU A 211 3.58 11.33 -10.09
C LEU A 211 3.73 10.61 -8.74
N VAL A 212 4.76 9.77 -8.58
CA VAL A 212 5.02 9.09 -7.30
C VAL A 212 5.37 10.10 -6.21
N ALA A 213 6.19 11.10 -6.52
CA ALA A 213 6.54 12.18 -5.59
C ALA A 213 5.31 13.01 -5.20
N ALA A 214 4.46 13.38 -6.16
CA ALA A 214 3.22 14.10 -5.90
C ALA A 214 2.27 13.30 -4.99
N GLY A 215 2.05 12.02 -5.29
CA GLY A 215 1.22 11.15 -4.45
C GLY A 215 1.77 10.96 -3.04
N ALA A 216 3.08 10.76 -2.89
CA ALA A 216 3.73 10.67 -1.59
C ALA A 216 3.58 11.97 -0.79
N THR A 217 3.77 13.13 -1.43
CA THR A 217 3.59 14.45 -0.82
C THR A 217 2.15 14.66 -0.36
N ALA A 218 1.16 14.29 -1.17
CA ALA A 218 -0.25 14.37 -0.81
C ALA A 218 -0.57 13.52 0.44
N ILE A 219 -0.06 12.29 0.52
CA ILE A 219 -0.24 11.41 1.68
C ILE A 219 0.44 11.98 2.93
N LEU A 220 1.65 12.54 2.80
CA LEU A 220 2.35 13.19 3.90
C LEU A 220 1.59 14.41 4.39
N ALA A 221 1.12 15.29 3.49
CA ALA A 221 0.34 16.46 3.83
C ALA A 221 -0.97 16.10 4.53
N PHE A 222 -1.71 15.12 4.01
CA PHE A 222 -2.94 14.61 4.62
C PHE A 222 -2.70 14.00 6.00
N GLY A 223 -1.68 13.16 6.14
CA GLY A 223 -1.32 12.54 7.41
C GLY A 223 -0.86 13.55 8.47
N THR A 224 -0.18 14.63 8.08
CA THR A 224 0.19 15.73 8.99
C THR A 224 -1.04 16.55 9.38
N ALA A 225 -1.92 16.88 8.44
CA ALA A 225 -3.16 17.62 8.71
C ALA A 225 -4.07 16.87 9.71
N ILE A 226 -4.27 15.56 9.55
CA ILE A 226 -5.05 14.76 10.52
C ILE A 226 -4.42 14.85 11.92
N ARG A 227 -3.10 14.80 12.03
CA ARG A 227 -2.41 14.84 13.34
C ARG A 227 -2.51 16.20 14.03
N THR A 228 -2.51 17.29 13.27
CA THR A 228 -2.66 18.65 13.83
C THR A 228 -4.10 18.93 14.28
N LEU A 229 -5.10 18.35 13.62
CA LEU A 229 -6.51 18.52 13.93
C LEU A 229 -7.01 17.60 15.06
N ALA A 230 -6.44 16.40 15.21
CA ALA A 230 -6.86 15.41 16.22
C ALA A 230 -6.84 15.92 17.69
N PRO A 231 -5.85 16.70 18.15
CA PRO A 231 -5.86 17.20 19.55
C PRO A 231 -6.94 18.26 19.82
N LEU A 232 -7.48 18.93 18.80
CA LEU A 232 -8.52 19.95 18.98
C LEU A 232 -9.87 19.35 19.36
N THR A 233 -10.16 18.12 18.91
CA THR A 233 -11.40 17.42 19.20
C THR A 233 -11.44 16.78 20.60
N HIS A 234 -10.26 16.51 21.21
CA HIS A 234 -10.18 15.91 22.54
C HIS A 234 -10.30 16.94 23.67
N ARG A 235 -9.88 18.20 23.43
CA ARG A 235 -9.97 19.28 24.43
C ARG A 235 -11.40 19.74 24.70
N SER A 236 -12.30 19.63 23.72
CA SER A 236 -13.70 20.05 23.89
C SER A 236 -14.55 19.09 24.72
N ARG A 237 -14.11 17.86 24.97
CA ARG A 237 -14.84 16.85 25.78
C ARG A 237 -14.52 16.89 27.28
N HIS A 238 -13.39 17.45 27.70
CA HIS A 238 -13.01 17.54 29.11
C HIS A 238 -13.31 18.88 29.79
N GLY A 239 -13.84 19.87 29.06
CA GLY A 239 -14.21 21.17 29.61
C GLY A 239 -15.61 21.26 30.26
N ALA A 240 -16.39 20.17 30.27
CA ALA A 240 -17.81 20.24 30.64
C ALA A 240 -18.19 19.57 31.97
N SER A 241 -17.23 19.14 32.80
CA SER A 241 -17.57 18.55 34.11
C SER A 241 -16.54 18.83 35.20
N THR A 242 -16.51 20.07 35.69
CA THR A 242 -16.00 20.37 37.04
C THR A 242 -17.00 21.29 37.74
N HIS A 243 -18.16 20.74 38.10
CA HIS A 243 -18.89 21.28 39.21
C HIS A 243 -18.27 20.71 40.48
N PRO A 244 -17.75 21.52 41.41
CA PRO A 244 -17.32 21.04 42.72
C PRO A 244 -18.56 20.58 43.50
N PRO A 245 -18.49 19.45 44.25
CA PRO A 245 -19.56 19.03 45.11
C PRO A 245 -19.78 20.10 46.20
N GLY A 246 -21.00 20.59 46.34
CA GLY A 246 -21.39 21.51 47.40
C GLY A 246 -21.20 20.88 48.80
N PRO A 247 -20.96 21.69 49.86
CA PRO A 247 -20.76 21.19 51.19
C PRO A 247 -22.04 20.51 51.74
N PHE A 248 -21.85 19.33 52.31
CA PHE A 248 -22.92 18.58 53.01
C PHE A 248 -23.51 19.40 54.16
N PRO A 249 -24.83 19.44 54.35
CA PRO A 249 -25.43 20.06 55.54
C PRO A 249 -25.08 19.23 56.79
N THR A 250 -24.47 19.87 57.77
CA THR A 250 -24.28 19.34 59.14
C THR A 250 -25.62 19.37 59.84
N SER A 251 -26.19 18.19 60.15
CA SER A 251 -27.32 18.02 61.03
C SER A 251 -26.90 18.26 62.48
N GLN A 252 -27.55 19.21 63.15
CA GLN A 252 -27.65 19.30 64.61
C GLN A 252 -28.74 18.37 65.09
#